data_2a8e257ec93db2a3db2ae690537fce71
#
_entry.id   2a8e257ec93db2a3db2ae690537fce71
#
_cell.length_a   1.000
_cell.length_b   1.000
_cell.length_c   1.000
_cell.angle_alpha   90.00
_cell.angle_beta   90.00
_cell.angle_gamma   90.00
#
_symmetry.space_group_name_H-M   'P 1'
#
loop_
_entity.id
_entity.type
_entity.pdbx_description
1 polymer ?
#
loop_
_entity_poly.entity_id
_entity_poly.type
_entity_poly.pdbx_seq_one_letter_code
_entity_poly.pdbx_strand_id
1 'polypeptide(L)'
;MGVLLVSVALAFGLPQLRARQRLRQLLSSGNLNAILELWNDAIDGLPHYRTVGPLIRATALAAHGLTERARGVLERAERGMAWENALEHRLFVETLLDAFEGRRTQALDKARALRVLPLPASPWAKSRATVLRSAAGALARAFAHCPEQGDAARLSAAADHHPLVHWAMRYALAVLHIDQGRRDEALALVRTAPVWPEGSAFNAFQAEIVERVGRRYRA
;
A
#
# COMPACT_ATOMS: atom_id res chain seq x y z
N MET A 1 24.95 -32.37 22.02
CA MET A 1 24.91 -31.82 20.66
C MET A 1 23.76 -30.82 20.42
N GLY A 2 22.64 -30.85 21.16
CA GLY A 2 21.49 -29.95 20.94
C GLY A 2 21.75 -28.47 21.23
N VAL A 3 22.55 -28.13 22.24
CA VAL A 3 22.79 -26.73 22.67
C VAL A 3 23.59 -25.96 21.63
N LEU A 4 24.52 -26.55 20.92
CA LEU A 4 25.34 -25.91 19.90
C LEU A 4 24.52 -25.56 18.65
N LEU A 5 23.60 -26.42 18.21
CA LEU A 5 22.69 -26.17 17.09
C LEU A 5 21.70 -25.03 17.40
N VAL A 6 21.19 -24.97 18.62
CA VAL A 6 20.31 -23.87 19.07
C VAL A 6 21.06 -22.53 19.10
N SER A 7 22.32 -22.53 19.59
CA SER A 7 23.16 -21.33 19.63
C SER A 7 23.50 -20.80 18.23
N VAL A 8 23.79 -21.68 17.28
CA VAL A 8 24.05 -21.33 15.88
C VAL A 8 22.78 -20.81 15.21
N ALA A 9 21.63 -21.45 15.41
CA ALA A 9 20.34 -20.98 14.87
C ALA A 9 19.96 -19.60 15.44
N LEU A 10 20.23 -19.34 16.73
CA LEU A 10 20.01 -18.06 17.36
C LEU A 10 20.99 -16.98 16.85
N ALA A 11 22.28 -17.33 16.67
CA ALA A 11 23.28 -16.38 16.20
C ALA A 11 23.07 -15.92 14.75
N PHE A 12 22.61 -16.80 13.87
CA PHE A 12 22.35 -16.49 12.46
C PHE A 12 20.90 -16.09 12.17
N GLY A 13 19.94 -16.63 12.91
CA GLY A 13 18.50 -16.34 12.71
C GLY A 13 18.06 -15.01 13.32
N LEU A 14 18.54 -14.65 14.51
CA LEU A 14 18.15 -13.42 15.20
C LEU A 14 18.53 -12.13 14.45
N PRO A 15 19.72 -11.97 13.87
CA PRO A 15 20.05 -10.77 13.10
C PRO A 15 19.15 -10.61 11.88
N GLN A 16 18.83 -11.69 11.16
CA GLN A 16 17.93 -11.66 10.01
C GLN A 16 16.48 -11.32 10.41
N LEU A 17 16.00 -11.85 11.52
CA LEU A 17 14.67 -11.52 12.05
C LEU A 17 14.58 -10.06 12.47
N ARG A 18 15.60 -9.54 13.17
CA ARG A 18 15.69 -8.13 13.56
C ARG A 18 15.77 -7.20 12.34
N ALA A 19 16.54 -7.56 11.33
CA ALA A 19 16.63 -6.80 10.08
C ALA A 19 15.27 -6.76 9.36
N ARG A 20 14.56 -7.89 9.27
CA ARG A 20 13.21 -7.95 8.72
C ARG A 20 12.19 -7.13 9.52
N GLN A 21 12.27 -7.16 10.85
CA GLN A 21 11.39 -6.33 11.69
C GLN A 21 11.66 -4.85 11.51
N ARG A 22 12.95 -4.42 11.49
CA ARG A 22 13.33 -3.03 11.22
C ARG A 22 12.84 -2.56 9.84
N LEU A 23 13.00 -3.39 8.82
CA LEU A 23 12.50 -3.10 7.48
C LEU A 23 10.97 -2.95 7.47
N ARG A 24 10.24 -3.85 8.14
CA ARG A 24 8.78 -3.72 8.26
C ARG A 24 8.37 -2.45 8.97
N GLN A 25 9.03 -2.11 10.09
CA GLN A 25 8.78 -0.88 10.83
C GLN A 25 9.05 0.35 9.98
N LEU A 26 10.15 0.38 9.23
CA LEU A 26 10.47 1.46 8.31
C LEU A 26 9.41 1.62 7.22
N LEU A 27 9.02 0.53 6.55
CA LEU A 27 8.04 0.56 5.47
C LEU A 27 6.63 0.99 5.94
N SER A 28 6.26 0.71 7.20
CA SER A 28 4.99 1.13 7.79
C SER A 28 5.07 2.44 8.58
N SER A 29 6.25 3.04 8.72
CA SER A 29 6.44 4.25 9.55
C SER A 29 5.85 5.51 8.94
N GLY A 30 5.60 5.53 7.62
CA GLY A 30 5.24 6.73 6.87
C GLY A 30 6.43 7.64 6.53
N ASN A 31 7.67 7.27 6.90
CA ASN A 31 8.87 8.01 6.54
C ASN A 31 9.30 7.67 5.10
N LEU A 32 8.67 8.35 4.14
CA LEU A 32 8.91 8.13 2.72
C LEU A 32 10.37 8.38 2.30
N ASN A 33 11.02 9.40 2.85
CA ASN A 33 12.41 9.72 2.49
C ASN A 33 13.34 8.56 2.85
N ALA A 34 13.24 8.03 4.07
CA ALA A 34 14.05 6.89 4.48
C ALA A 34 13.75 5.62 3.64
N ILE A 35 12.52 5.43 3.18
CA ILE A 35 12.14 4.32 2.28
C ILE A 35 12.80 4.51 0.91
N LEU A 36 12.76 5.71 0.34
CA LEU A 36 13.34 6.00 -0.97
C LEU A 36 14.88 5.93 -0.94
N GLU A 37 15.50 6.43 0.12
CA GLU A 37 16.95 6.33 0.33
C GLU A 37 17.41 4.87 0.41
N LEU A 38 16.71 4.05 1.20
CA LEU A 38 17.01 2.61 1.30
C LEU A 38 16.95 1.90 -0.06
N TRP A 39 16.09 2.36 -0.96
CA TRP A 39 15.87 1.71 -2.25
C TRP A 39 16.76 2.25 -3.37
N ASN A 40 17.32 3.45 -3.25
CA ASN A 40 18.09 4.05 -4.33
C ASN A 40 19.22 3.12 -4.81
N ASP A 41 20.07 2.66 -3.90
CA ASP A 41 21.20 1.77 -4.24
C ASP A 41 20.72 0.40 -4.75
N ALA A 42 19.64 -0.13 -4.18
CA ALA A 42 19.08 -1.41 -4.57
C ALA A 42 18.41 -1.39 -5.95
N ILE A 43 17.79 -0.27 -6.31
CA ILE A 43 17.07 -0.10 -7.60
C ILE A 43 18.06 -0.03 -8.75
N ASP A 44 19.16 0.70 -8.60
CA ASP A 44 20.14 0.92 -9.68
C ASP A 44 20.85 -0.38 -10.11
N GLY A 45 20.88 -1.38 -9.24
CA GLY A 45 21.38 -2.73 -9.55
C GLY A 45 20.37 -3.68 -10.20
N LEU A 46 19.09 -3.25 -10.38
CA LEU A 46 18.06 -4.14 -10.93
C LEU A 46 18.11 -4.24 -12.45
N PRO A 47 17.81 -5.43 -13.04
CA PRO A 47 17.55 -5.53 -14.46
C PRO A 47 16.40 -4.57 -14.87
N HIS A 48 16.55 -3.91 -16.00
CA HIS A 48 15.56 -2.94 -16.51
C HIS A 48 15.25 -1.81 -15.51
N TYR A 49 16.26 -1.32 -14.76
CA TYR A 49 16.08 -0.32 -13.71
C TYR A 49 15.35 0.96 -14.18
N ARG A 50 15.47 1.34 -15.47
CA ARG A 50 14.78 2.49 -16.07
C ARG A 50 13.26 2.32 -16.15
N THR A 51 12.77 1.08 -16.11
CA THR A 51 11.35 0.75 -16.03
C THR A 51 10.93 0.40 -14.60
N VAL A 52 11.68 -0.52 -13.98
CA VAL A 52 11.33 -1.08 -12.66
C VAL A 52 11.54 -0.06 -11.54
N GLY A 53 12.60 0.74 -11.62
CA GLY A 53 12.90 1.77 -10.61
C GLY A 53 11.77 2.81 -10.46
N PRO A 54 11.31 3.44 -11.54
CA PRO A 54 10.15 4.33 -11.49
C PRO A 54 8.88 3.66 -10.95
N LEU A 55 8.60 2.40 -11.30
CA LEU A 55 7.44 1.67 -10.78
C LEU A 55 7.52 1.47 -9.26
N ILE A 56 8.66 1.06 -8.74
CA ILE A 56 8.88 0.89 -7.30
C ILE A 56 8.74 2.24 -6.57
N ARG A 57 9.38 3.30 -7.09
CA ARG A 57 9.27 4.65 -6.50
C ARG A 57 7.84 5.19 -6.55
N ALA A 58 7.13 4.99 -7.67
CA ALA A 58 5.72 5.39 -7.80
C ALA A 58 4.83 4.64 -6.82
N THR A 59 5.12 3.35 -6.54
CA THR A 59 4.39 2.57 -5.54
C THR A 59 4.56 3.18 -4.14
N ALA A 60 5.79 3.54 -3.75
CA ALA A 60 6.03 4.17 -2.46
C ALA A 60 5.32 5.51 -2.35
N LEU A 61 5.41 6.35 -3.38
CA LEU A 61 4.72 7.65 -3.43
C LEU A 61 3.20 7.49 -3.33
N ALA A 62 2.61 6.60 -4.14
CA ALA A 62 1.19 6.31 -4.12
C ALA A 62 0.73 5.76 -2.76
N ALA A 63 1.48 4.83 -2.17
CA ALA A 63 1.20 4.25 -0.85
C ALA A 63 1.23 5.27 0.29
N HIS A 64 1.84 6.44 0.06
CA HIS A 64 1.88 7.60 0.97
C HIS A 64 0.98 8.77 0.51
N GLY A 65 0.08 8.53 -0.44
CA GLY A 65 -0.88 9.51 -0.93
C GLY A 65 -0.30 10.64 -1.80
N LEU A 66 0.95 10.56 -2.25
CA LEU A 66 1.60 11.56 -3.09
C LEU A 66 1.31 11.29 -4.58
N THR A 67 0.04 11.44 -4.96
CA THR A 67 -0.48 11.00 -6.26
C THR A 67 0.16 11.72 -7.45
N GLU A 68 0.27 13.04 -7.42
CA GLU A 68 0.90 13.81 -8.49
C GLU A 68 2.36 13.42 -8.71
N ARG A 69 3.13 13.30 -7.62
CA ARG A 69 4.53 12.88 -7.70
C ARG A 69 4.66 11.47 -8.25
N ALA A 70 3.78 10.55 -7.83
CA ALA A 70 3.77 9.17 -8.32
C ALA A 70 3.48 9.12 -9.82
N ARG A 71 2.52 9.91 -10.33
CA ARG A 71 2.24 10.00 -11.77
C ARG A 71 3.42 10.54 -12.55
N GLY A 72 4.02 11.64 -12.12
CA GLY A 72 5.20 12.18 -12.77
C GLY A 72 6.40 11.22 -12.81
N VAL A 73 6.50 10.31 -11.82
CA VAL A 73 7.51 9.24 -11.84
C VAL A 73 7.13 8.14 -12.83
N LEU A 74 5.85 7.74 -12.91
CA LEU A 74 5.37 6.74 -13.88
C LEU A 74 5.52 7.21 -15.33
N GLU A 75 5.29 8.49 -15.61
CA GLU A 75 5.44 9.07 -16.94
C GLU A 75 6.88 8.99 -17.46
N ARG A 76 7.86 9.07 -16.57
CA ARG A 76 9.29 8.96 -16.90
C ARG A 76 9.80 7.52 -17.03
N ALA A 77 8.98 6.53 -16.75
CA ALA A 77 9.37 5.13 -16.90
C ALA A 77 9.59 4.77 -18.38
N GLU A 78 10.69 4.08 -18.66
CA GLU A 78 10.99 3.58 -20.01
C GLU A 78 9.90 2.59 -20.44
N ARG A 79 9.37 2.80 -21.64
CA ARG A 79 8.36 1.95 -22.27
C ARG A 79 9.05 0.84 -23.08
N GLY A 80 8.52 -0.37 -23.02
CA GLY A 80 9.06 -1.52 -23.73
C GLY A 80 8.61 -2.83 -23.10
N MET A 81 9.28 -3.94 -23.43
CA MET A 81 8.91 -5.27 -22.94
C MET A 81 8.82 -5.36 -21.42
N ALA A 82 9.76 -4.75 -20.70
CA ALA A 82 9.74 -4.73 -19.23
C ALA A 82 8.51 -3.98 -18.68
N TRP A 83 8.07 -2.92 -19.35
CA TRP A 83 6.85 -2.19 -19.01
C TRP A 83 5.60 -3.03 -19.22
N GLU A 84 5.53 -3.76 -20.33
CA GLU A 84 4.39 -4.64 -20.61
C GLU A 84 4.33 -5.82 -19.62
N ASN A 85 5.47 -6.40 -19.29
CA ASN A 85 5.58 -7.47 -18.29
C ASN A 85 5.24 -7.01 -16.87
N ALA A 86 5.33 -5.71 -16.57
CA ALA A 86 4.99 -5.13 -15.29
C ALA A 86 3.49 -4.76 -15.14
N LEU A 87 2.62 -5.28 -16.00
CA LEU A 87 1.18 -4.95 -16.03
C LEU A 87 0.50 -5.07 -14.67
N GLU A 88 0.76 -6.14 -13.92
CA GLU A 88 0.20 -6.32 -12.57
C GLU A 88 0.59 -5.18 -11.64
N HIS A 89 1.86 -4.82 -11.62
CA HIS A 89 2.38 -3.76 -10.78
C HIS A 89 1.79 -2.39 -11.18
N ARG A 90 1.72 -2.11 -12.49
CA ARG A 90 1.11 -0.87 -13.01
C ARG A 90 -0.35 -0.75 -12.60
N LEU A 91 -1.15 -1.78 -12.85
CA LEU A 91 -2.58 -1.79 -12.48
C LEU A 91 -2.77 -1.57 -10.98
N PHE A 92 -1.91 -2.17 -10.14
CA PHE A 92 -1.96 -1.97 -8.70
C PHE A 92 -1.72 -0.50 -8.32
N VAL A 93 -0.61 0.09 -8.80
CA VAL A 93 -0.27 1.50 -8.51
C VAL A 93 -1.33 2.44 -9.03
N GLU A 94 -1.77 2.24 -10.28
CA GLU A 94 -2.80 3.07 -10.91
C GLU A 94 -4.15 2.96 -10.21
N THR A 95 -4.49 1.78 -9.64
CA THR A 95 -5.69 1.63 -8.80
C THR A 95 -5.61 2.51 -7.55
N LEU A 96 -4.46 2.55 -6.87
CA LEU A 96 -4.27 3.43 -5.71
C LEU A 96 -4.42 4.90 -6.10
N LEU A 97 -3.75 5.31 -7.19
CA LEU A 97 -3.76 6.68 -7.66
C LEU A 97 -5.18 7.14 -8.03
N ASP A 98 -5.90 6.34 -8.83
CA ASP A 98 -7.25 6.68 -9.25
C ASP A 98 -8.23 6.73 -8.07
N ALA A 99 -8.07 5.83 -7.09
CA ALA A 99 -8.89 5.85 -5.88
C ALA A 99 -8.66 7.13 -5.06
N PHE A 100 -7.40 7.52 -4.84
CA PHE A 100 -7.07 8.70 -4.03
C PHE A 100 -7.39 10.03 -4.73
N GLU A 101 -7.41 10.04 -6.05
CA GLU A 101 -7.80 11.20 -6.87
C GLU A 101 -9.31 11.27 -7.15
N GLY A 102 -10.09 10.35 -6.57
CA GLY A 102 -11.55 10.32 -6.73
C GLY A 102 -12.03 9.82 -8.09
N ARG A 103 -11.16 9.24 -8.92
CA ARG A 103 -11.50 8.63 -10.21
C ARG A 103 -12.10 7.23 -10.02
N ARG A 104 -13.28 7.17 -9.40
CA ARG A 104 -13.91 5.94 -8.88
C ARG A 104 -14.07 4.85 -9.93
N THR A 105 -14.60 5.19 -11.11
CA THR A 105 -14.82 4.21 -12.19
C THR A 105 -13.51 3.61 -12.67
N GLN A 106 -12.49 4.44 -12.92
CA GLN A 106 -11.17 4.00 -13.35
C GLN A 106 -10.50 3.09 -12.31
N ALA A 107 -10.59 3.45 -11.02
CA ALA A 107 -10.06 2.63 -9.94
C ALA A 107 -10.72 1.24 -9.90
N LEU A 108 -12.06 1.18 -10.02
CA LEU A 108 -12.81 -0.08 -10.04
C LEU A 108 -12.47 -0.93 -11.27
N ASP A 109 -12.34 -0.32 -12.45
CA ASP A 109 -12.02 -1.03 -13.68
C ASP A 109 -10.61 -1.63 -13.63
N LYS A 110 -9.62 -0.87 -13.16
CA LYS A 110 -8.26 -1.36 -12.97
C LYS A 110 -8.17 -2.46 -11.92
N ALA A 111 -8.89 -2.33 -10.81
CA ALA A 111 -8.97 -3.37 -9.79
C ALA A 111 -9.61 -4.66 -10.34
N ARG A 112 -10.61 -4.58 -11.22
CA ARG A 112 -11.19 -5.74 -11.92
C ARG A 112 -10.17 -6.36 -12.88
N ALA A 113 -9.49 -5.55 -13.69
CA ALA A 113 -8.44 -6.01 -14.58
C ALA A 113 -7.31 -6.71 -13.82
N LEU A 114 -6.87 -6.13 -12.69
CA LEU A 114 -5.86 -6.72 -11.82
C LEU A 114 -6.29 -8.09 -11.27
N ARG A 115 -7.56 -8.25 -10.91
CA ARG A 115 -8.09 -9.49 -10.34
C ARG A 115 -8.08 -10.67 -11.31
N VAL A 116 -8.29 -10.42 -12.61
CA VAL A 116 -8.37 -11.47 -13.62
C VAL A 116 -7.02 -11.88 -14.21
N LEU A 117 -5.93 -11.19 -13.87
CA LEU A 117 -4.59 -11.56 -14.32
C LEU A 117 -4.22 -12.98 -13.85
N PRO A 118 -3.45 -13.75 -14.64
CA PRO A 118 -2.91 -15.02 -14.20
C PRO A 118 -2.15 -14.91 -12.89
N LEU A 119 -2.32 -15.88 -12.00
CA LEU A 119 -1.57 -15.92 -10.74
C LEU A 119 -0.15 -16.46 -10.98
N PRO A 120 0.84 -15.97 -10.22
CA PRO A 120 2.19 -16.51 -10.26
C PRO A 120 2.22 -18.00 -9.93
N ALA A 121 3.15 -18.76 -10.55
CA ALA A 121 3.30 -20.20 -10.32
C ALA A 121 3.82 -20.53 -8.91
N SER A 122 4.69 -19.67 -8.34
CA SER A 122 5.23 -19.86 -7.01
C SER A 122 4.15 -19.73 -5.93
N PRO A 123 3.99 -20.70 -5.00
CA PRO A 123 2.96 -20.63 -3.95
C PRO A 123 3.05 -19.36 -3.10
N TRP A 124 4.27 -18.93 -2.76
CA TRP A 124 4.50 -17.72 -1.98
C TRP A 124 4.09 -16.46 -2.76
N ALA A 125 4.50 -16.34 -4.02
CA ALA A 125 4.13 -15.21 -4.87
C ALA A 125 2.62 -15.19 -5.15
N LYS A 126 2.01 -16.37 -5.38
CA LYS A 126 0.57 -16.54 -5.54
C LYS A 126 -0.21 -16.03 -4.32
N SER A 127 0.19 -16.43 -3.11
CA SER A 127 -0.45 -15.97 -1.88
C SER A 127 -0.38 -14.44 -1.75
N ARG A 128 0.79 -13.85 -1.98
CA ARG A 128 0.97 -12.39 -1.93
C ARG A 128 0.13 -11.66 -2.98
N ALA A 129 0.17 -12.13 -4.23
CA ALA A 129 -0.62 -11.54 -5.31
C ALA A 129 -2.11 -11.60 -4.99
N THR A 130 -2.62 -12.72 -4.48
CA THR A 130 -4.03 -12.87 -4.11
C THR A 130 -4.44 -11.86 -3.04
N VAL A 131 -3.64 -11.70 -1.98
CA VAL A 131 -3.93 -10.72 -0.91
C VAL A 131 -3.92 -9.30 -1.45
N LEU A 132 -2.87 -8.90 -2.18
CA LEU A 132 -2.75 -7.53 -2.71
C LEU A 132 -3.83 -7.20 -3.74
N ARG A 133 -4.15 -8.12 -4.66
CA ARG A 133 -5.20 -7.91 -5.66
C ARG A 133 -6.58 -7.77 -5.01
N SER A 134 -6.88 -8.60 -4.02
CA SER A 134 -8.15 -8.51 -3.29
C SER A 134 -8.25 -7.23 -2.48
N ALA A 135 -7.16 -6.79 -1.86
CA ALA A 135 -7.10 -5.54 -1.12
C ALA A 135 -7.20 -4.30 -2.01
N ALA A 136 -6.57 -4.31 -3.20
CA ALA A 136 -6.72 -3.23 -4.19
C ALA A 136 -8.19 -3.09 -4.63
N GLY A 137 -8.90 -4.21 -4.83
CA GLY A 137 -10.33 -4.20 -5.11
C GLY A 137 -11.16 -3.63 -3.96
N ALA A 138 -10.87 -4.03 -2.73
CA ALA A 138 -11.54 -3.51 -1.54
C ALA A 138 -11.27 -2.01 -1.34
N LEU A 139 -10.03 -1.55 -1.58
CA LEU A 139 -9.66 -0.14 -1.52
C LEU A 139 -10.43 0.68 -2.58
N ALA A 140 -10.46 0.22 -3.83
CA ALA A 140 -11.20 0.90 -4.89
C ALA A 140 -12.70 1.03 -4.54
N ARG A 141 -13.31 -0.03 -4.00
CA ARG A 141 -14.72 0.01 -3.55
C ARG A 141 -14.94 0.90 -2.34
N ALA A 142 -14.02 0.93 -1.38
CA ALA A 142 -14.12 1.83 -0.24
C ALA A 142 -14.16 3.30 -0.69
N PHE A 143 -13.25 3.73 -1.56
CA PHE A 143 -13.24 5.09 -2.10
C PHE A 143 -14.35 5.36 -3.12
N ALA A 144 -14.93 4.32 -3.72
CA ALA A 144 -16.13 4.44 -4.56
C ALA A 144 -17.44 4.44 -3.74
N HIS A 145 -17.37 4.27 -2.42
CA HIS A 145 -18.52 4.15 -1.50
C HIS A 145 -19.48 3.00 -1.85
N CYS A 146 -18.94 1.90 -2.34
CA CYS A 146 -19.70 0.69 -2.68
C CYS A 146 -19.04 -0.58 -2.10
N PRO A 147 -18.80 -0.64 -0.77
CA PRO A 147 -18.11 -1.76 -0.14
C PRO A 147 -18.89 -3.07 -0.25
N GLU A 148 -18.16 -4.18 -0.38
CA GLU A 148 -18.68 -5.53 -0.35
C GLU A 148 -18.41 -6.20 1.02
N GLN A 149 -19.16 -7.25 1.31
CA GLN A 149 -18.90 -8.08 2.49
C GLN A 149 -17.47 -8.62 2.48
N GLY A 150 -16.77 -8.48 3.60
CA GLY A 150 -15.39 -8.94 3.77
C GLY A 150 -14.32 -7.93 3.33
N ASP A 151 -14.67 -6.77 2.77
CA ASP A 151 -13.69 -5.76 2.37
C ASP A 151 -12.88 -5.24 3.56
N ALA A 152 -13.51 -5.03 4.71
CA ALA A 152 -12.81 -4.64 5.93
C ALA A 152 -11.70 -5.64 6.31
N ALA A 153 -12.00 -6.94 6.26
CA ALA A 153 -11.02 -7.98 6.56
C ALA A 153 -9.88 -8.02 5.53
N ARG A 154 -10.19 -7.82 4.23
CA ARG A 154 -9.18 -7.77 3.16
C ARG A 154 -8.22 -6.59 3.34
N LEU A 155 -8.75 -5.42 3.67
CA LEU A 155 -7.97 -4.20 3.92
C LEU A 155 -7.09 -4.35 5.17
N SER A 156 -7.65 -4.85 6.28
CA SER A 156 -6.90 -5.10 7.52
C SER A 156 -5.77 -6.11 7.28
N ALA A 157 -6.05 -7.24 6.68
CA ALA A 157 -5.04 -8.25 6.37
C ALA A 157 -3.90 -7.70 5.51
N ALA A 158 -4.21 -6.87 4.49
CA ALA A 158 -3.19 -6.25 3.67
C ALA A 158 -2.38 -5.20 4.43
N ALA A 159 -3.00 -4.39 5.29
CA ALA A 159 -2.30 -3.43 6.14
C ALA A 159 -1.29 -4.13 7.07
N ASP A 160 -1.65 -5.30 7.61
CA ASP A 160 -0.82 -6.04 8.55
C ASP A 160 0.31 -6.81 7.87
N HIS A 161 0.06 -7.35 6.67
CA HIS A 161 1.02 -8.24 5.98
C HIS A 161 1.87 -7.54 4.91
N HIS A 162 1.46 -6.36 4.44
CA HIS A 162 2.17 -5.59 3.40
C HIS A 162 2.53 -4.18 3.88
N PRO A 163 3.63 -4.03 4.61
CA PRO A 163 3.95 -2.81 5.36
C PRO A 163 4.06 -1.56 4.49
N LEU A 164 4.47 -1.67 3.22
CA LEU A 164 4.55 -0.52 2.32
C LEU A 164 3.18 0.14 2.07
N VAL A 165 2.13 -0.66 1.96
CA VAL A 165 0.76 -0.17 1.70
C VAL A 165 -0.08 -0.05 2.98
N HIS A 166 0.54 -0.22 4.14
CA HIS A 166 -0.12 -0.17 5.45
C HIS A 166 -1.07 1.02 5.57
N TRP A 167 -0.59 2.22 5.33
CA TRP A 167 -1.40 3.44 5.50
C TRP A 167 -2.46 3.59 4.42
N ALA A 168 -2.17 3.25 3.17
CA ALA A 168 -3.16 3.24 2.10
C ALA A 168 -4.37 2.37 2.46
N MET A 169 -4.11 1.17 2.99
CA MET A 169 -5.17 0.24 3.42
C MET A 169 -5.91 0.72 4.67
N ARG A 170 -5.22 1.35 5.62
CA ARG A 170 -5.84 1.93 6.83
C ARG A 170 -6.77 3.09 6.49
N TYR A 171 -6.38 3.99 5.57
CA TYR A 171 -7.28 5.06 5.13
C TYR A 171 -8.49 4.53 4.38
N ALA A 172 -8.32 3.54 3.51
CA ALA A 172 -9.45 2.87 2.85
C ALA A 172 -10.41 2.21 3.87
N LEU A 173 -9.85 1.55 4.89
CA LEU A 173 -10.62 0.95 5.97
C LEU A 173 -11.36 2.02 6.80
N ALA A 174 -10.73 3.16 7.07
CA ALA A 174 -11.37 4.27 7.76
C ALA A 174 -12.54 4.87 6.97
N VAL A 175 -12.39 5.06 5.65
CA VAL A 175 -13.48 5.49 4.76
C VAL A 175 -14.63 4.49 4.81
N LEU A 176 -14.34 3.19 4.70
CA LEU A 176 -15.35 2.13 4.80
C LEU A 176 -16.08 2.17 6.15
N HIS A 177 -15.38 2.36 7.26
CA HIS A 177 -16.00 2.50 8.58
C HIS A 177 -16.87 3.76 8.71
N ILE A 178 -16.46 4.88 8.12
CA ILE A 178 -17.29 6.10 8.05
C ILE A 178 -18.62 5.79 7.32
N ASP A 179 -18.57 5.13 6.17
CA ASP A 179 -19.75 4.79 5.38
C ASP A 179 -20.70 3.85 6.13
N GLN A 180 -20.15 3.00 7.00
CA GLN A 180 -20.91 2.10 7.88
C GLN A 180 -21.37 2.75 9.20
N GLY A 181 -21.11 4.04 9.41
CA GLY A 181 -21.44 4.76 10.65
C GLY A 181 -20.53 4.44 11.83
N ARG A 182 -19.46 3.65 11.65
CA ARG A 182 -18.48 3.24 12.68
C ARG A 182 -17.37 4.28 12.84
N ARG A 183 -17.76 5.48 13.25
CA ARG A 183 -16.87 6.67 13.25
C ARG A 183 -15.70 6.57 14.21
N ASP A 184 -15.93 6.00 15.40
CA ASP A 184 -14.89 5.86 16.42
C ASP A 184 -13.81 4.86 15.97
N GLU A 185 -14.19 3.79 15.28
CA GLU A 185 -13.27 2.85 14.67
C GLU A 185 -12.45 3.51 13.54
N ALA A 186 -13.10 4.31 12.71
CA ALA A 186 -12.41 5.07 11.67
C ALA A 186 -11.36 6.04 12.27
N LEU A 187 -11.73 6.78 13.33
CA LEU A 187 -10.81 7.68 14.02
C LEU A 187 -9.63 6.93 14.65
N ALA A 188 -9.88 5.78 15.28
CA ALA A 188 -8.83 4.95 15.88
C ALA A 188 -7.78 4.49 14.85
N LEU A 189 -8.21 4.20 13.61
CA LEU A 189 -7.30 3.82 12.53
C LEU A 189 -6.31 4.92 12.13
N VAL A 190 -6.76 6.18 12.10
CA VAL A 190 -5.94 7.31 11.64
C VAL A 190 -5.28 8.09 12.76
N ARG A 191 -5.66 7.83 14.03
CA ARG A 191 -5.13 8.54 15.21
C ARG A 191 -3.61 8.42 15.36
N THR A 192 -3.04 7.31 14.93
CA THR A 192 -1.60 7.02 15.01
C THR A 192 -0.88 7.30 13.70
N ALA A 193 -1.55 7.95 12.74
CA ALA A 193 -0.93 8.30 11.47
C ALA A 193 0.23 9.29 11.68
N PRO A 194 1.30 9.14 10.91
CA PRO A 194 2.40 10.10 10.92
C PRO A 194 1.96 11.45 10.35
N VAL A 195 2.80 12.45 10.52
CA VAL A 195 2.63 13.72 9.78
C VAL A 195 2.99 13.46 8.32
N TRP A 196 2.03 13.69 7.44
CA TRP A 196 2.21 13.46 6.02
C TRP A 196 2.90 14.64 5.33
N PRO A 197 3.72 14.38 4.31
CA PRO A 197 4.31 15.44 3.49
C PRO A 197 3.22 16.31 2.85
N GLU A 198 3.58 17.54 2.54
CA GLU A 198 2.75 18.44 1.74
C GLU A 198 2.39 17.77 0.39
N GLY A 199 1.14 17.96 -0.06
CA GLY A 199 0.61 17.33 -1.26
C GLY A 199 0.17 15.87 -1.10
N SER A 200 0.27 15.28 0.11
CA SER A 200 -0.32 13.96 0.36
C SER A 200 -1.84 14.05 0.47
N ALA A 201 -2.56 13.22 -0.30
CA ALA A 201 -4.01 13.05 -0.19
C ALA A 201 -4.45 12.62 1.22
N PHE A 202 -3.56 11.99 1.99
CA PHE A 202 -3.85 11.55 3.35
C PHE A 202 -4.08 12.71 4.32
N ASN A 203 -3.50 13.90 4.06
CA ASN A 203 -3.81 15.09 4.84
C ASN A 203 -5.29 15.47 4.72
N ALA A 204 -5.83 15.47 3.49
CA ALA A 204 -7.23 15.78 3.23
C ALA A 204 -8.15 14.68 3.82
N PHE A 205 -7.83 13.41 3.63
CA PHE A 205 -8.62 12.30 4.18
C PHE A 205 -8.65 12.33 5.71
N GLN A 206 -7.52 12.61 6.35
CA GLN A 206 -7.47 12.72 7.81
C GLN A 206 -8.30 13.87 8.34
N ALA A 207 -8.21 15.04 7.70
CA ALA A 207 -9.02 16.20 8.05
C ALA A 207 -10.52 15.90 7.90
N GLU A 208 -10.93 15.27 6.80
CA GLU A 208 -12.32 14.87 6.56
C GLU A 208 -12.84 13.87 7.59
N ILE A 209 -12.04 12.84 7.93
CA ILE A 209 -12.40 11.84 8.95
C ILE A 209 -12.62 12.52 10.31
N VAL A 210 -11.68 13.38 10.72
CA VAL A 210 -11.76 14.11 12.00
C VAL A 210 -12.99 15.04 12.02
N GLU A 211 -13.27 15.75 10.92
CA GLU A 211 -14.44 16.63 10.81
C GLU A 211 -15.75 15.84 10.90
N ARG A 212 -15.88 14.74 10.17
CA ARG A 212 -17.09 13.91 10.18
C ARG A 212 -17.37 13.29 11.55
N VAL A 213 -16.32 12.94 12.32
CA VAL A 213 -16.46 12.50 13.71
C VAL A 213 -16.83 13.66 14.61
N GLY A 214 -16.14 14.81 14.48
CA GLY A 214 -16.35 15.99 15.35
C GLY A 214 -17.73 16.63 15.24
N ARG A 215 -18.42 16.53 14.11
CA ARG A 215 -19.81 17.05 13.95
C ARG A 215 -20.80 16.38 14.89
N ARG A 216 -20.56 15.15 15.37
CA ARG A 216 -21.44 14.44 16.29
C ARG A 216 -21.42 15.03 17.73
N TYR A 217 -20.34 15.68 18.13
CA TYR A 217 -20.19 16.24 19.48
C TYR A 217 -20.72 17.68 19.59
N ARG A 218 -21.20 18.27 18.47
CA ARG A 218 -21.77 19.62 18.44
C ARG A 218 -23.27 19.65 18.18
N ALA A 219 -23.88 18.51 17.96
CA ALA A 219 -25.34 18.33 17.82
C ALA A 219 -25.93 17.65 19.05
#